data_34734f93eb32d3eabefef13f870b8a5c
#
_entry.id   34734f93eb32d3eabefef13f870b8a5c
#
_cell.length_a   1.000
_cell.length_b   1.000
_cell.length_c   1.000
_cell.angle_alpha   90.00
_cell.angle_beta   90.00
_cell.angle_gamma   90.00
#
_symmetry.space_group_name_H-M   'P 1'
#
loop_
_entity.id
_entity.type
_entity.pdbx_description
1 polymer ?
#
loop_
_entity_poly.entity_id
_entity_poly.type
_entity_poly.pdbx_seq_one_letter_code
_entity_poly.pdbx_strand_id
1 'polypeptide(L)'
;MARDMVGTPSGTTFDVAALRQREFPWTAETVYLNNASIGPLPERTRLALDEFNRRRAAPYLLPDRELFATLAASRRLIAQLLGATAEEIGLTINTGYGLSLAARALPLVSGDIVLVSDREFPANVYPWMRLKEAGVALELVPTTAEGWPDESRLLERVRDPRVRVLAVSLVQFSNGYLVDL
;
A
#
# COMPACT_ATOMS: atom_id res chain seq x y z
N MET A 1 -17.60 2.19 20.01
CA MET A 1 -17.37 3.65 20.15
C MET A 1 -16.83 4.12 18.81
N ALA A 2 -17.60 4.89 18.04
CA ALA A 2 -17.14 5.48 16.80
C ALA A 2 -16.07 6.52 17.13
N ARG A 3 -14.85 6.32 16.58
CA ARG A 3 -13.80 7.34 16.66
C ARG A 3 -14.23 8.55 15.84
N ASP A 4 -14.20 9.72 16.46
CA ASP A 4 -14.34 11.01 15.78
C ASP A 4 -13.31 11.08 14.67
N MET A 5 -13.79 11.09 13.44
CA MET A 5 -13.00 11.30 12.24
C MET A 5 -12.28 12.64 12.36
N VAL A 6 -10.97 12.62 12.20
CA VAL A 6 -10.09 13.80 12.13
C VAL A 6 -10.80 14.91 11.36
N GLY A 7 -10.96 16.05 12.03
CA GLY A 7 -11.66 17.20 11.49
C GLY A 7 -11.14 17.58 10.10
N THR A 8 -12.03 17.59 9.12
CA THR A 8 -11.76 18.15 7.80
C THR A 8 -11.35 19.62 7.92
N PRO A 9 -10.27 20.07 7.27
CA PRO A 9 -9.95 21.49 7.22
C PRO A 9 -11.14 22.26 6.62
N SER A 10 -11.62 23.23 7.37
CA SER A 10 -12.69 24.12 6.93
C SER A 10 -12.30 24.84 5.64
N GLY A 11 -13.05 24.64 4.54
CA GLY A 11 -12.95 25.58 3.46
C GLY A 11 -13.28 25.15 2.03
N THR A 12 -13.28 23.89 1.67
CA THR A 12 -13.74 23.47 0.34
C THR A 12 -14.64 22.26 0.44
N THR A 13 -15.92 22.45 0.21
CA THR A 13 -16.84 21.34 -0.03
C THR A 13 -16.35 20.61 -1.28
N PHE A 14 -15.79 19.43 -1.09
CA PHE A 14 -15.29 18.61 -2.18
C PHE A 14 -16.47 17.98 -2.91
N ASP A 15 -16.73 18.43 -4.15
CA ASP A 15 -17.79 17.86 -4.97
C ASP A 15 -17.36 16.51 -5.55
N VAL A 16 -17.71 15.45 -4.81
CA VAL A 16 -17.42 14.06 -5.19
C VAL A 16 -18.12 13.68 -6.50
N ALA A 17 -19.33 14.20 -6.76
CA ALA A 17 -20.08 13.86 -7.97
C ALA A 17 -19.41 14.47 -9.22
N ALA A 18 -19.03 15.73 -9.16
CA ALA A 18 -18.29 16.39 -10.23
C ALA A 18 -16.91 15.75 -10.46
N LEU A 19 -16.19 15.37 -9.40
CA LEU A 19 -14.92 14.66 -9.51
C LEU A 19 -15.11 13.31 -10.20
N ARG A 20 -16.09 12.53 -9.75
CA ARG A 20 -16.40 11.21 -10.31
C ARG A 20 -16.73 11.31 -11.80
N GLN A 21 -17.58 12.23 -12.20
CA GLN A 21 -17.94 12.43 -13.59
C GLN A 21 -16.73 12.83 -14.46
N ARG A 22 -15.85 13.67 -13.94
CA ARG A 22 -14.66 14.15 -14.66
C ARG A 22 -13.58 13.07 -14.77
N GLU A 23 -13.30 12.37 -13.68
CA GLU A 23 -12.15 11.44 -13.61
C GLU A 23 -12.49 9.98 -13.95
N PHE A 24 -13.77 9.62 -13.78
CA PHE A 24 -14.26 8.24 -13.99
C PHE A 24 -15.60 8.23 -14.71
N PRO A 25 -15.71 8.82 -15.94
CA PRO A 25 -17.01 9.00 -16.64
C PRO A 25 -17.74 7.68 -16.90
N TRP A 26 -17.03 6.57 -17.10
CA TRP A 26 -17.58 5.24 -17.30
C TRP A 26 -18.42 4.74 -16.11
N THR A 27 -18.28 5.32 -14.93
CA THR A 27 -19.07 4.95 -13.73
C THR A 27 -20.52 5.42 -13.81
N ALA A 28 -20.89 6.18 -14.83
CA ALA A 28 -22.30 6.50 -15.14
C ALA A 28 -23.09 5.25 -15.58
N GLU A 29 -22.40 4.27 -16.20
CA GLU A 29 -23.02 3.09 -16.79
C GLU A 29 -22.66 1.80 -16.04
N THR A 30 -21.60 1.81 -15.22
CA THR A 30 -21.07 0.59 -14.59
C THR A 30 -20.77 0.83 -13.12
N VAL A 31 -21.22 -0.10 -12.28
CA VAL A 31 -20.79 -0.21 -10.88
C VAL A 31 -19.59 -1.14 -10.80
N TYR A 32 -18.44 -0.61 -10.37
CA TYR A 32 -17.22 -1.38 -10.21
C TYR A 32 -16.81 -1.45 -8.74
N LEU A 33 -16.72 -2.67 -8.20
CA LEU A 33 -16.43 -2.92 -6.78
C LEU A 33 -15.10 -3.67 -6.54
N ASN A 34 -14.39 -4.07 -7.60
CA ASN A 34 -13.16 -4.87 -7.48
C ASN A 34 -11.89 -4.00 -7.42
N ASN A 35 -11.93 -2.91 -6.65
CA ASN A 35 -10.79 -1.98 -6.53
C ASN A 35 -9.57 -2.61 -5.84
N ALA A 36 -9.76 -3.67 -5.04
CA ALA A 36 -8.67 -4.41 -4.42
C ALA A 36 -7.79 -5.16 -5.44
N SER A 37 -8.35 -5.52 -6.60
CA SER A 37 -7.63 -6.16 -7.70
C SER A 37 -6.97 -5.12 -8.61
N ILE A 38 -7.79 -4.28 -9.26
CA ILE A 38 -7.31 -3.23 -10.19
C ILE A 38 -8.07 -1.93 -9.87
N GLY A 39 -7.36 -0.95 -9.32
CA GLY A 39 -7.90 0.39 -9.16
C GLY A 39 -8.00 1.10 -10.51
N PRO A 40 -9.12 1.79 -10.81
CA PRO A 40 -9.27 2.53 -12.05
C PRO A 40 -8.32 3.73 -12.12
N LEU A 41 -7.78 4.00 -13.30
CA LEU A 41 -6.99 5.21 -13.53
C LEU A 41 -7.92 6.43 -13.67
N PRO A 42 -7.67 7.51 -12.93
CA PRO A 42 -8.32 8.80 -13.20
C PRO A 42 -7.99 9.30 -14.60
N GLU A 43 -8.92 9.99 -15.26
CA GLU A 43 -8.71 10.51 -16.62
C GLU A 43 -7.49 11.43 -16.71
N ARG A 44 -7.25 12.27 -15.70
CA ARG A 44 -6.02 13.10 -15.64
C ARG A 44 -4.74 12.28 -15.65
N THR A 45 -4.75 11.12 -15.00
CA THR A 45 -3.58 10.22 -14.97
C THR A 45 -3.37 9.55 -16.32
N ARG A 46 -4.46 9.10 -16.96
CA ARG A 46 -4.42 8.55 -18.31
C ARG A 46 -3.82 9.54 -19.31
N LEU A 47 -4.31 10.78 -19.29
CA LEU A 47 -3.80 11.85 -20.17
C LEU A 47 -2.31 12.17 -19.91
N ALA A 48 -1.89 12.20 -18.64
CA ALA A 48 -0.48 12.41 -18.29
C ALA A 48 0.41 11.28 -18.82
N LEU A 49 -0.04 10.03 -18.74
CA LEU A 49 0.68 8.87 -19.29
C LEU A 49 0.76 8.91 -20.82
N ASP A 50 -0.33 9.28 -21.50
CA ASP A 50 -0.34 9.42 -22.96
C ASP A 50 0.66 10.49 -23.42
N GLU A 51 0.66 11.65 -22.76
CA GLU A 51 1.62 12.72 -23.07
C GLU A 51 3.07 12.31 -22.79
N PHE A 52 3.31 11.62 -21.67
CA PHE A 52 4.64 11.07 -21.37
C PHE A 52 5.08 10.08 -22.45
N ASN A 53 4.21 9.14 -22.84
CA ASN A 53 4.53 8.15 -23.88
C ASN A 53 4.76 8.81 -25.24
N ARG A 54 3.99 9.82 -25.61
CA ARG A 54 4.18 10.62 -26.84
C ARG A 54 5.56 11.27 -26.86
N ARG A 55 5.98 11.87 -25.75
CA ARG A 55 7.32 12.50 -25.63
C ARG A 55 8.42 11.45 -25.61
N ARG A 56 8.18 10.30 -24.98
CA ARG A 56 9.15 9.19 -24.93
C ARG A 56 9.42 8.58 -26.30
N ALA A 57 8.49 8.66 -27.24
CA ALA A 57 8.70 8.26 -28.63
C ALA A 57 9.77 9.12 -29.34
N ALA A 58 10.06 10.31 -28.80
CA ALA A 58 11.14 11.20 -29.21
C ALA A 58 11.95 11.60 -27.96
N PRO A 59 12.94 10.78 -27.52
CA PRO A 59 13.54 10.89 -26.18
C PRO A 59 14.20 12.24 -25.87
N TYR A 60 14.62 13.00 -26.89
CA TYR A 60 15.15 14.35 -26.72
C TYR A 60 14.13 15.35 -26.14
N LEU A 61 12.83 14.99 -26.11
CA LEU A 61 11.76 15.77 -25.48
C LEU A 61 11.63 15.50 -23.96
N LEU A 62 12.40 14.55 -23.41
CA LEU A 62 12.36 14.17 -22.00
C LEU A 62 13.75 14.39 -21.36
N PRO A 63 14.09 15.61 -20.97
CA PRO A 63 15.36 15.87 -20.32
C PRO A 63 15.40 15.27 -18.91
N ASP A 64 16.54 14.71 -18.53
CA ASP A 64 16.76 14.06 -17.22
C ASP A 64 16.32 14.93 -16.05
N ARG A 65 16.57 16.24 -16.11
CA ARG A 65 16.16 17.19 -15.09
C ARG A 65 14.65 17.12 -14.80
N GLU A 66 13.82 16.94 -15.83
CA GLU A 66 12.37 16.85 -15.68
C GLU A 66 11.96 15.52 -15.03
N LEU A 67 12.60 14.42 -15.43
CA LEU A 67 12.38 13.11 -14.84
C LEU A 67 12.71 13.10 -13.34
N PHE A 68 13.87 13.61 -12.96
CA PHE A 68 14.27 13.72 -11.56
C PHE A 68 13.38 14.68 -10.74
N ALA A 69 12.94 15.80 -11.35
CA ALA A 69 12.01 16.73 -10.71
C ALA A 69 10.65 16.07 -10.45
N THR A 70 10.16 15.25 -11.38
CA THR A 70 8.91 14.50 -11.23
C THR A 70 9.02 13.47 -10.10
N LEU A 71 10.12 12.72 -10.02
CA LEU A 71 10.35 11.77 -8.92
C LEU A 71 10.43 12.47 -7.57
N ALA A 72 11.14 13.60 -7.49
CA ALA A 72 11.21 14.39 -6.26
C ALA A 72 9.84 14.95 -5.83
N ALA A 73 9.04 15.43 -6.80
CA ALA A 73 7.68 15.90 -6.53
C ALA A 73 6.78 14.77 -6.03
N SER A 74 6.86 13.58 -6.64
CA SER A 74 6.11 12.40 -6.20
C SER A 74 6.43 12.02 -4.75
N ARG A 75 7.72 11.98 -4.37
CA ARG A 75 8.13 11.72 -2.98
C ARG A 75 7.55 12.73 -2.01
N ARG A 76 7.62 14.02 -2.33
CA ARG A 76 7.05 15.07 -1.46
C ARG A 76 5.55 14.93 -1.27
N LEU A 77 4.80 14.66 -2.34
CA LEU A 77 3.35 14.50 -2.27
C LEU A 77 2.96 13.27 -1.44
N ILE A 78 3.66 12.15 -1.62
CA ILE A 78 3.42 10.94 -0.81
C ILE A 78 3.80 11.17 0.65
N ALA A 79 4.92 11.85 0.92
CA ALA A 79 5.33 12.21 2.26
C ALA A 79 4.27 13.06 2.98
N GLN A 80 3.71 14.06 2.30
CA GLN A 80 2.61 14.88 2.84
C GLN A 80 1.37 14.04 3.17
N LEU A 81 1.01 13.07 2.31
CA LEU A 81 -0.12 12.18 2.53
C LEU A 81 0.08 11.27 3.74
N LEU A 82 1.32 10.82 3.97
CA LEU A 82 1.67 9.86 5.02
C LEU A 82 2.14 10.54 6.33
N GLY A 83 2.28 11.85 6.36
CA GLY A 83 2.84 12.56 7.51
C GLY A 83 4.34 12.28 7.72
N ALA A 84 5.08 12.01 6.63
CA ALA A 84 6.50 11.68 6.61
C ALA A 84 7.33 12.77 5.91
N THR A 85 8.64 12.62 5.87
CA THR A 85 9.55 13.44 5.06
C THR A 85 9.83 12.79 3.70
N ALA A 86 10.24 13.56 2.69
CA ALA A 86 10.50 13.03 1.36
C ALA A 86 11.68 12.02 1.34
N GLU A 87 12.60 12.13 2.28
CA GLU A 87 13.76 11.25 2.48
C GLU A 87 13.34 9.86 2.97
N GLU A 88 12.21 9.75 3.68
CA GLU A 88 11.64 8.49 4.17
C GLU A 88 10.82 7.75 3.11
N ILE A 89 10.61 8.34 1.94
CA ILE A 89 9.80 7.75 0.88
C ILE A 89 10.67 7.04 -0.16
N GLY A 90 10.54 5.72 -0.24
CA GLY A 90 11.07 4.90 -1.32
C GLY A 90 9.98 4.59 -2.36
N LEU A 91 10.19 4.99 -3.62
CA LEU A 91 9.28 4.63 -4.71
C LEU A 91 9.65 3.25 -5.27
N THR A 92 8.66 2.37 -5.35
CA THR A 92 8.84 1.00 -5.86
C THR A 92 7.83 0.68 -6.95
N ILE A 93 8.09 -0.38 -7.71
CA ILE A 93 7.24 -0.77 -8.86
C ILE A 93 5.94 -1.49 -8.43
N ASN A 94 5.93 -2.11 -7.25
CA ASN A 94 4.75 -2.75 -6.66
C ASN A 94 5.00 -3.09 -5.19
N THR A 95 3.94 -3.48 -4.47
CA THR A 95 3.97 -3.86 -3.05
C THR A 95 4.93 -5.02 -2.77
N GLY A 96 4.90 -6.07 -3.59
CA GLY A 96 5.77 -7.25 -3.39
C GLY A 96 7.26 -6.91 -3.48
N TYR A 97 7.63 -5.97 -4.36
CA TYR A 97 9.01 -5.46 -4.44
C TYR A 97 9.38 -4.67 -3.17
N GLY A 98 8.50 -3.77 -2.72
CA GLY A 98 8.72 -3.00 -1.50
C GLY A 98 8.89 -3.89 -0.27
N LEU A 99 8.00 -4.88 -0.10
CA LEU A 99 8.09 -5.84 1.00
C LEU A 99 9.32 -6.75 0.89
N SER A 100 9.74 -7.11 -0.31
CA SER A 100 11.00 -7.85 -0.52
C SER A 100 12.23 -7.05 -0.13
N LEU A 101 12.23 -5.72 -0.38
CA LEU A 101 13.29 -4.84 0.11
C LEU A 101 13.28 -4.77 1.64
N ALA A 102 12.12 -4.59 2.26
CA ALA A 102 11.97 -4.57 3.72
C ALA A 102 12.48 -5.87 4.35
N ALA A 103 12.06 -7.03 3.82
CA ALA A 103 12.48 -8.33 4.29
C ALA A 103 14.01 -8.54 4.23
N ARG A 104 14.68 -7.93 3.25
CA ARG A 104 16.14 -8.02 3.10
C ARG A 104 16.90 -6.97 3.91
N ALA A 105 16.29 -5.82 4.18
CA ALA A 105 16.93 -4.71 4.87
C ALA A 105 16.83 -4.82 6.40
N LEU A 106 15.80 -5.48 6.90
CA LEU A 106 15.63 -5.68 8.34
C LEU A 106 16.71 -6.62 8.89
N PRO A 107 17.33 -6.31 10.04
CA PRO A 107 18.40 -7.08 10.66
C PRO A 107 17.83 -8.32 11.39
N LEU A 108 17.13 -9.18 10.67
CA LEU A 108 16.55 -10.40 11.20
C LEU A 108 17.61 -11.51 11.27
N VAL A 109 17.58 -12.27 12.36
CA VAL A 109 18.53 -13.37 12.61
C VAL A 109 17.80 -14.70 12.81
N SER A 110 18.54 -15.79 12.80
CA SER A 110 17.99 -17.11 13.08
C SER A 110 17.30 -17.15 14.44
N GLY A 111 16.07 -17.68 14.49
CA GLY A 111 15.21 -17.73 15.67
C GLY A 111 14.20 -16.57 15.75
N ASP A 112 14.36 -15.52 14.97
CA ASP A 112 13.35 -14.45 14.87
C ASP A 112 12.07 -14.95 14.18
N ILE A 113 10.95 -14.30 14.49
CA ILE A 113 9.63 -14.60 13.95
C ILE A 113 9.08 -13.38 13.20
N VAL A 114 8.58 -13.62 12.00
CA VAL A 114 7.70 -12.69 11.27
C VAL A 114 6.26 -13.19 11.44
N LEU A 115 5.41 -12.35 11.99
CA LEU A 115 4.00 -12.65 12.23
C LEU A 115 3.14 -12.07 11.10
N VAL A 116 2.25 -12.88 10.56
CA VAL A 116 1.34 -12.48 9.47
C VAL A 116 -0.03 -13.06 9.77
N SER A 117 -1.11 -12.32 9.49
CA SER A 117 -2.45 -12.90 9.54
C SER A 117 -2.61 -13.95 8.44
N ASP A 118 -3.26 -15.07 8.73
CA ASP A 118 -3.66 -16.00 7.67
C ASP A 118 -4.60 -15.29 6.68
N ARG A 119 -4.61 -15.74 5.42
CA ARG A 119 -5.36 -15.15 4.30
C ARG A 119 -4.91 -13.75 3.88
N GLU A 120 -3.68 -13.34 4.25
CA GLU A 120 -3.09 -12.14 3.67
C GLU A 120 -2.86 -12.29 2.15
N PHE A 121 -2.79 -11.15 1.46
CA PHE A 121 -2.44 -11.17 0.04
C PHE A 121 -1.02 -11.72 -0.16
N PRO A 122 -0.77 -12.54 -1.19
CA PRO A 122 0.53 -13.20 -1.40
C PRO A 122 1.74 -12.28 -1.38
N ALA A 123 1.61 -11.03 -1.83
CA ALA A 123 2.69 -10.05 -1.78
C ALA A 123 3.15 -9.76 -0.33
N ASN A 124 2.27 -9.92 0.67
CA ASN A 124 2.59 -9.75 2.08
C ASN A 124 2.96 -11.08 2.79
N VAL A 125 3.11 -12.17 2.07
CA VAL A 125 3.48 -13.48 2.62
C VAL A 125 4.80 -13.98 2.04
N TYR A 126 4.93 -14.01 0.71
CA TYR A 126 6.06 -14.64 0.02
C TYR A 126 7.43 -14.05 0.32
N PRO A 127 7.61 -12.72 0.47
CA PRO A 127 8.91 -12.17 0.85
C PRO A 127 9.41 -12.70 2.18
N TRP A 128 8.53 -12.89 3.14
CA TRP A 128 8.84 -13.40 4.47
C TRP A 128 9.14 -14.90 4.47
N MET A 129 8.39 -15.68 3.65
CA MET A 129 8.67 -17.14 3.49
C MET A 129 10.11 -17.41 3.06
N ARG A 130 10.68 -16.52 2.25
CA ARG A 130 12.06 -16.65 1.77
C ARG A 130 13.08 -16.62 2.90
N LEU A 131 12.78 -15.97 4.02
CA LEU A 131 13.70 -15.84 5.16
C LEU A 131 13.88 -17.14 5.94
N LYS A 132 13.10 -18.18 5.65
CA LYS A 132 13.24 -19.52 6.24
C LYS A 132 14.66 -20.08 6.06
N GLU A 133 15.29 -19.81 4.93
CA GLU A 133 16.67 -20.25 4.66
C GLU A 133 17.69 -19.59 5.59
N ALA A 134 17.39 -18.41 6.12
CA ALA A 134 18.18 -17.71 7.14
C ALA A 134 17.80 -18.09 8.57
N GLY A 135 16.90 -19.05 8.75
CA GLY A 135 16.44 -19.49 10.08
C GLY A 135 15.38 -18.60 10.73
N VAL A 136 14.81 -17.65 9.98
CA VAL A 136 13.67 -16.82 10.44
C VAL A 136 12.37 -17.57 10.21
N ALA A 137 11.51 -17.65 11.23
CA ALA A 137 10.22 -18.30 11.13
C ALA A 137 9.15 -17.35 10.60
N LEU A 138 8.33 -17.83 9.67
CA LEU A 138 7.05 -17.19 9.32
C LEU A 138 5.95 -17.89 10.11
N GLU A 139 5.23 -17.15 10.94
CA GLU A 139 4.07 -17.63 11.67
C GLU A 139 2.80 -17.00 11.09
N LEU A 140 1.87 -17.85 10.63
CA LEU A 140 0.55 -17.42 10.18
C LEU A 140 -0.44 -17.51 11.33
N VAL A 141 -1.01 -16.38 11.75
CA VAL A 141 -2.02 -16.33 12.80
C VAL A 141 -3.38 -16.61 12.18
N PRO A 142 -4.10 -17.66 12.63
CA PRO A 142 -5.43 -17.97 12.11
C PRO A 142 -6.39 -16.79 12.21
N THR A 143 -7.23 -16.65 11.18
CA THR A 143 -8.33 -15.68 11.17
C THR A 143 -9.47 -16.11 12.10
N THR A 144 -10.39 -15.17 12.39
CA THR A 144 -11.65 -15.46 13.06
C THR A 144 -12.54 -16.38 12.19
N ALA A 145 -13.67 -16.84 12.73
CA ALA A 145 -14.63 -17.65 11.98
C ALA A 145 -15.19 -16.93 10.74
N GLU A 146 -15.28 -15.61 10.80
CA GLU A 146 -15.72 -14.74 9.69
C GLU A 146 -14.62 -14.53 8.64
N GLY A 147 -13.39 -14.98 8.92
CA GLY A 147 -12.24 -14.80 8.04
C GLY A 147 -11.54 -13.45 8.19
N TRP A 148 -11.77 -12.74 9.29
CA TRP A 148 -11.10 -11.49 9.63
C TRP A 148 -9.77 -11.75 10.36
N PRO A 149 -8.77 -10.86 10.26
CA PRO A 149 -7.60 -10.92 11.12
C PRO A 149 -8.03 -10.98 12.60
N ASP A 150 -7.50 -11.96 13.33
CA ASP A 150 -7.73 -12.04 14.77
C ASP A 150 -6.77 -11.10 15.50
N GLU A 151 -7.18 -9.84 15.65
CA GLU A 151 -6.35 -8.79 16.26
C GLU A 151 -5.95 -9.12 17.69
N SER A 152 -6.86 -9.73 18.47
CA SER A 152 -6.57 -10.12 19.85
C SER A 152 -5.43 -11.14 19.89
N ARG A 153 -5.45 -12.12 19.00
CA ARG A 153 -4.41 -13.15 18.89
C ARG A 153 -3.12 -12.57 18.33
N LEU A 154 -3.19 -11.65 17.36
CA LEU A 154 -2.02 -10.94 16.86
C LEU A 154 -1.34 -10.15 17.99
N LEU A 155 -2.12 -9.38 18.77
CA LEU A 155 -1.62 -8.60 19.92
C LEU A 155 -1.05 -9.49 21.05
N GLU A 156 -1.59 -10.67 21.26
CA GLU A 156 -1.02 -11.65 22.19
C GLU A 156 0.34 -12.16 21.67
N ARG A 157 0.39 -12.54 20.39
CA ARG A 157 1.61 -13.11 19.79
C ARG A 157 2.78 -12.11 19.67
N VAL A 158 2.53 -10.82 19.43
CA VAL A 158 3.60 -9.80 19.35
C VAL A 158 4.32 -9.60 20.70
N ARG A 159 3.81 -10.12 21.81
CA ARG A 159 4.49 -10.07 23.11
C ARG A 159 5.65 -11.07 23.21
N ASP A 160 5.72 -12.06 22.34
CA ASP A 160 6.89 -12.96 22.27
C ASP A 160 8.10 -12.15 21.78
N PRO A 161 9.21 -12.09 22.55
CA PRO A 161 10.38 -11.28 22.20
C PRO A 161 11.05 -11.69 20.89
N ARG A 162 10.79 -12.89 20.38
CA ARG A 162 11.26 -13.37 19.10
C ARG A 162 10.48 -12.79 17.93
N VAL A 163 9.27 -12.29 18.15
CA VAL A 163 8.50 -11.61 17.11
C VAL A 163 9.11 -10.25 16.83
N ARG A 164 9.74 -10.11 15.68
CA ARG A 164 10.45 -8.90 15.25
C ARG A 164 9.69 -8.09 14.21
N VAL A 165 8.75 -8.73 13.54
CA VAL A 165 7.94 -8.10 12.50
C VAL A 165 6.51 -8.58 12.65
N LEU A 166 5.56 -7.63 12.59
CA LEU A 166 4.16 -7.87 12.30
C LEU A 166 3.88 -7.27 10.92
N ALA A 167 3.52 -8.12 9.96
CA ALA A 167 3.17 -7.70 8.61
C ALA A 167 1.68 -7.90 8.38
N VAL A 168 0.92 -6.82 8.26
CA VAL A 168 -0.53 -6.82 8.16
C VAL A 168 -1.01 -5.78 7.14
N SER A 169 -2.04 -6.11 6.37
CA SER A 169 -2.73 -5.14 5.51
C SER A 169 -3.72 -4.31 6.33
N LEU A 170 -3.67 -2.99 6.21
CA LEU A 170 -4.64 -2.10 6.86
C LEU A 170 -6.08 -2.46 6.47
N VAL A 171 -6.30 -2.76 5.17
CA VAL A 171 -7.60 -3.22 4.66
C VAL A 171 -7.37 -4.56 3.96
N GLN A 172 -8.08 -5.59 4.40
CA GLN A 172 -7.98 -6.92 3.82
C GLN A 172 -8.60 -6.97 2.42
N PHE A 173 -7.84 -7.49 1.46
CA PHE A 173 -8.25 -7.51 0.03
C PHE A 173 -9.46 -8.40 -0.24
N SER A 174 -9.64 -9.46 0.55
CA SER A 174 -10.65 -10.49 0.31
C SER A 174 -12.04 -10.15 0.84
N ASN A 175 -12.12 -9.32 1.89
CA ASN A 175 -13.37 -9.05 2.59
C ASN A 175 -13.55 -7.59 3.03
N GLY A 176 -12.54 -6.71 2.80
CA GLY A 176 -12.60 -5.29 3.13
C GLY A 176 -12.49 -4.99 4.63
N TYR A 177 -12.11 -5.97 5.46
CA TYR A 177 -11.92 -5.74 6.89
C TYR A 177 -10.85 -4.68 7.14
N LEU A 178 -11.17 -3.66 7.91
CA LEU A 178 -10.26 -2.60 8.33
C LEU A 178 -9.68 -2.95 9.70
N VAL A 179 -8.36 -3.18 9.73
CA VAL A 179 -7.62 -3.49 10.96
C VAL A 179 -7.51 -2.24 11.85
N ASP A 180 -7.72 -2.37 13.16
CA ASP A 180 -7.52 -1.30 14.15
C ASP A 180 -6.04 -1.26 14.58
N LEU A 181 -5.27 -0.28 14.02
CA LEU A 181 -3.84 -0.09 14.25
C LEU A 181 -3.55 0.95 15.32
#